data_2f919d1add5acf8d56431d6a6c94d68e
#
_entry.id   2f919d1add5acf8d56431d6a6c94d68e
#
_cell.length_a   1.000
_cell.length_b   1.000
_cell.length_c   1.000
_cell.angle_alpha   90.00
_cell.angle_beta   90.00
_cell.angle_gamma   90.00
#
_symmetry.space_group_name_H-M   'P 1'
#
loop_
_entity.id
_entity.type
_entity.pdbx_description
1 polymer ?
#
loop_
_entity_poly.entity_id
_entity_poly.type
_entity_poly.pdbx_seq_one_letter_code
_entity_poly.pdbx_strand_id
1 'polypeptide(L)'
;MQELDRIVPDTSVIIEGLLSKKIQKKELKVSSILIHEASLAELEHQANKSREIGHMGLDELKKLKDLSTQFNFEVKYLGHRPKASEIRYASLGEIDSLIRELAYTEDATLITGDKVQYKVAQSKGIKVIFLKPEIIRKKLSIEKYFDEHTMSVHIRENIPVYAKRGLPGSWDFVELSKEKLNADQIEDIAKELTEEAKIRRDGFIEIERQSSTIIQLGTYRIVIVRPPFSDGWEITLVKPIRKMELKDYNLDQELLKRIDKGAEGLLIAGSPGMGKSTMAAALSEYFAQKNKIVKTIEAPRDLQLSDHITQYAISYGTPQEIHDILLLSRPHYVLFDEMRDTRHFKLYSDL
;
A
#
# COMPACT_ATOMS: atom_id res chain seq x y z
N MET A 1 -5.87 25.17 -18.38
CA MET A 1 -4.65 24.67 -19.05
C MET A 1 -3.48 25.47 -18.49
N GLN A 2 -2.52 24.82 -17.85
CA GLN A 2 -1.31 25.47 -17.34
C GLN A 2 -0.27 25.51 -18.46
N GLU A 3 0.26 26.67 -18.78
CA GLU A 3 1.32 26.82 -19.78
C GLU A 3 2.65 27.06 -19.07
N LEU A 4 3.66 26.27 -19.40
CA LEU A 4 5.03 26.38 -18.89
C LEU A 4 6.01 26.31 -20.06
N ASP A 5 7.01 27.15 -20.07
CA ASP A 5 7.99 27.16 -21.15
C ASP A 5 8.94 25.95 -21.02
N ARG A 6 9.72 25.91 -19.95
CA ARG A 6 10.66 24.82 -19.68
C ARG A 6 10.34 24.14 -18.36
N ILE A 7 10.37 22.83 -18.35
CA ILE A 7 10.17 22.06 -17.12
C ILE A 7 11.29 21.04 -16.92
N VAL A 8 11.67 20.83 -15.67
CA VAL A 8 12.57 19.75 -15.25
C VAL A 8 11.76 18.82 -14.32
N PRO A 9 11.39 17.63 -14.78
CA PRO A 9 10.72 16.68 -13.93
C PRO A 9 11.69 15.96 -13.01
N ASP A 10 11.30 15.76 -11.79
CA ASP A 10 11.92 14.87 -10.83
C ASP A 10 11.69 13.41 -11.19
N THR A 11 12.58 12.51 -10.78
CA THR A 11 12.48 11.06 -11.03
C THR A 11 11.15 10.49 -10.54
N SER A 12 10.63 10.95 -9.39
CA SER A 12 9.32 10.52 -8.85
C SER A 12 8.17 10.83 -9.81
N VAL A 13 8.16 12.00 -10.42
CA VAL A 13 7.11 12.45 -11.36
C VAL A 13 7.15 11.65 -12.66
N ILE A 14 8.35 11.26 -13.09
CA ILE A 14 8.55 10.40 -14.27
C ILE A 14 8.02 8.99 -13.98
N ILE A 15 8.40 8.38 -12.86
CA ILE A 15 7.95 7.03 -12.47
C ILE A 15 6.42 6.94 -12.41
N GLU A 16 5.77 7.98 -11.87
CA GLU A 16 4.30 8.00 -11.71
C GLU A 16 3.55 8.29 -13.02
N GLY A 17 4.26 8.60 -14.11
CA GLY A 17 3.65 8.88 -15.42
C GLY A 17 2.68 10.06 -15.41
N LEU A 18 2.94 11.06 -14.58
CA LEU A 18 2.02 12.19 -14.40
C LEU A 18 2.07 13.18 -15.55
N LEU A 19 3.23 13.37 -16.17
CA LEU A 19 3.43 14.36 -17.23
C LEU A 19 2.68 13.97 -18.50
N SER A 20 2.89 12.74 -18.99
CA SER A 20 2.22 12.26 -20.19
C SER A 20 0.71 12.34 -20.08
N LYS A 21 0.16 11.99 -18.91
CA LYS A 21 -1.28 12.06 -18.63
C LYS A 21 -1.80 13.49 -18.67
N LYS A 22 -1.10 14.45 -18.04
CA LYS A 22 -1.52 15.86 -18.03
C LYS A 22 -1.42 16.52 -19.42
N ILE A 23 -0.41 16.17 -20.20
CA ILE A 23 -0.26 16.63 -21.58
C ILE A 23 -1.37 16.05 -22.45
N GLN A 24 -1.65 14.75 -22.39
CA GLN A 24 -2.74 14.12 -23.16
C GLN A 24 -4.13 14.68 -22.81
N LYS A 25 -4.38 14.98 -21.52
CA LYS A 25 -5.63 15.63 -21.07
C LYS A 25 -5.68 17.12 -21.38
N LYS A 26 -4.64 17.69 -22.00
CA LYS A 26 -4.50 19.13 -22.26
C LYS A 26 -4.58 19.99 -20.99
N GLU A 27 -4.21 19.45 -19.85
CA GLU A 27 -4.12 20.17 -18.58
C GLU A 27 -2.79 20.93 -18.46
N LEU A 28 -1.73 20.40 -19.10
CA LEU A 28 -0.39 20.96 -19.14
C LEU A 28 0.08 21.15 -20.58
N LYS A 29 0.56 22.35 -20.91
CA LYS A 29 1.24 22.67 -22.17
C LYS A 29 2.66 23.12 -21.86
N VAL A 30 3.65 22.57 -22.56
CA VAL A 30 5.07 22.87 -22.36
C VAL A 30 5.75 23.10 -23.70
N SER A 31 6.80 23.93 -23.73
CA SER A 31 7.66 24.08 -24.91
C SER A 31 8.79 23.05 -24.89
N SER A 32 9.35 22.78 -23.70
CA SER A 32 10.41 21.77 -23.57
C SER A 32 10.41 21.08 -22.20
N ILE A 33 10.76 19.79 -22.22
CA ILE A 33 10.98 18.95 -21.05
C ILE A 33 12.47 18.61 -20.99
N LEU A 34 13.13 19.03 -19.91
CA LEU A 34 14.56 18.85 -19.70
C LEU A 34 14.75 17.71 -18.69
N ILE A 35 15.21 16.57 -19.16
CA ILE A 35 15.48 15.40 -18.33
C ILE A 35 16.94 15.41 -17.90
N HIS A 36 17.20 15.35 -16.58
CA HIS A 36 18.57 15.23 -16.12
C HIS A 36 19.09 13.81 -16.38
N GLU A 37 20.34 13.69 -16.88
CA GLU A 37 21.00 12.39 -17.12
C GLU A 37 21.10 11.52 -15.86
N ALA A 38 21.13 12.13 -14.67
CA ALA A 38 21.10 11.39 -13.40
C ALA A 38 19.77 10.68 -13.17
N SER A 39 18.61 11.28 -13.55
CA SER A 39 17.33 10.63 -13.47
C SER A 39 17.24 9.40 -14.40
N LEU A 40 17.74 9.53 -15.63
CA LEU A 40 17.82 8.41 -16.56
C LEU A 40 18.70 7.28 -16.01
N ALA A 41 19.88 7.63 -15.47
CA ALA A 41 20.81 6.64 -14.92
C ALA A 41 20.25 5.94 -13.67
N GLU A 42 19.46 6.63 -12.85
CA GLU A 42 18.75 6.05 -11.71
C GLU A 42 17.67 5.05 -12.18
N LEU A 43 16.85 5.41 -13.16
CA LEU A 43 15.81 4.55 -13.72
C LEU A 43 16.41 3.28 -14.35
N GLU A 44 17.49 3.43 -15.12
CA GLU A 44 18.23 2.28 -15.68
C GLU A 44 18.78 1.36 -14.57
N HIS A 45 19.36 1.94 -13.52
CA HIS A 45 19.86 1.16 -12.40
C HIS A 45 18.77 0.37 -11.70
N GLN A 46 17.60 0.98 -11.52
CA GLN A 46 16.45 0.31 -10.92
C GLN A 46 15.88 -0.78 -11.84
N ALA A 47 15.78 -0.53 -13.15
CA ALA A 47 15.33 -1.52 -14.13
C ALA A 47 16.29 -2.73 -14.19
N ASN A 48 17.61 -2.50 -14.20
CA ASN A 48 18.62 -3.54 -14.18
C ASN A 48 18.61 -4.40 -12.89
N LYS A 49 18.03 -3.88 -11.81
CA LYS A 49 17.75 -4.62 -10.57
C LYS A 49 16.39 -5.31 -10.58
N SER A 50 15.76 -5.44 -11.74
CA SER A 50 14.42 -5.99 -11.91
C SER A 50 13.36 -5.31 -11.05
N ARG A 51 13.51 -4.01 -10.80
CA ARG A 51 12.50 -3.20 -10.10
C ARG A 51 11.56 -2.59 -11.14
N GLU A 52 10.26 -2.88 -11.01
CA GLU A 52 9.22 -2.39 -11.94
C GLU A 52 9.21 -0.87 -12.08
N ILE A 53 9.48 -0.15 -11.00
CA ILE A 53 9.55 1.33 -11.01
C ILE A 53 10.57 1.88 -12.02
N GLY A 54 11.70 1.17 -12.24
CA GLY A 54 12.67 1.54 -13.27
C GLY A 54 12.08 1.41 -14.66
N HIS A 55 11.41 0.30 -14.96
CA HIS A 55 10.73 0.08 -16.25
C HIS A 55 9.61 1.08 -16.48
N MET A 56 8.78 1.36 -15.45
CA MET A 56 7.72 2.37 -15.53
C MET A 56 8.26 3.74 -15.90
N GLY A 57 9.37 4.16 -15.28
CA GLY A 57 10.01 5.43 -15.60
C GLY A 57 10.56 5.50 -17.01
N LEU A 58 11.20 4.43 -17.49
CA LEU A 58 11.70 4.34 -18.87
C LEU A 58 10.57 4.35 -19.91
N ASP A 59 9.46 3.68 -19.63
CA ASP A 59 8.26 3.68 -20.46
C ASP A 59 7.63 5.07 -20.54
N GLU A 60 7.60 5.80 -19.42
CA GLU A 60 7.13 7.20 -19.40
C GLU A 60 8.01 8.10 -20.25
N LEU A 61 9.35 7.97 -20.15
CA LEU A 61 10.29 8.74 -21.01
C LEU A 61 10.06 8.46 -22.47
N LYS A 62 9.89 7.19 -22.88
CA LYS A 62 9.54 6.81 -24.24
C LYS A 62 8.22 7.47 -24.68
N LYS A 63 7.19 7.37 -23.84
CA LYS A 63 5.88 7.95 -24.10
C LYS A 63 5.93 9.48 -24.25
N LEU A 64 6.72 10.18 -23.42
CA LEU A 64 6.94 11.62 -23.56
C LEU A 64 7.61 11.97 -24.89
N LYS A 65 8.57 11.15 -25.34
CA LYS A 65 9.20 11.31 -26.65
C LYS A 65 8.22 11.14 -27.79
N ASP A 66 7.35 10.13 -27.73
CA ASP A 66 6.30 9.91 -28.74
C ASP A 66 5.30 11.07 -28.77
N LEU A 67 4.88 11.57 -27.61
CA LEU A 67 3.97 12.70 -27.48
C LEU A 67 4.58 14.03 -27.93
N SER A 68 5.91 14.17 -27.87
CA SER A 68 6.59 15.41 -28.26
C SER A 68 6.29 15.82 -29.70
N THR A 69 6.21 14.86 -30.59
CA THR A 69 5.85 15.10 -32.00
C THR A 69 4.37 15.49 -32.15
N GLN A 70 3.49 14.86 -31.38
CA GLN A 70 2.05 15.07 -31.46
C GLN A 70 1.60 16.44 -30.88
N PHE A 71 2.25 16.85 -29.77
CA PHE A 71 1.89 18.05 -29.01
C PHE A 71 2.87 19.20 -29.19
N ASN A 72 3.85 19.07 -30.10
CA ASN A 72 4.82 20.09 -30.49
C ASN A 72 5.61 20.67 -29.32
N PHE A 73 6.31 19.80 -28.57
CA PHE A 73 7.29 20.18 -27.56
C PHE A 73 8.59 19.38 -27.71
N GLU A 74 9.67 19.85 -27.11
CA GLU A 74 10.96 19.17 -27.17
C GLU A 74 11.24 18.37 -25.90
N VAL A 75 11.88 17.20 -26.04
CA VAL A 75 12.45 16.44 -24.91
C VAL A 75 13.96 16.42 -25.07
N LYS A 76 14.66 16.99 -24.09
CA LYS A 76 16.12 17.11 -24.08
C LYS A 76 16.70 16.41 -22.85
N TYR A 77 17.83 15.73 -23.04
CA TYR A 77 18.63 15.15 -21.95
C TYR A 77 19.82 16.04 -21.69
N LEU A 78 19.98 16.50 -20.46
CA LEU A 78 20.98 17.48 -20.06
C LEU A 78 21.64 17.09 -18.72
N GLY A 79 22.75 17.73 -18.43
CA GLY A 79 23.51 17.49 -17.20
C GLY A 79 24.50 16.34 -17.30
N HIS A 80 25.31 16.18 -16.27
CA HIS A 80 26.32 15.11 -16.22
C HIS A 80 25.67 13.78 -15.83
N ARG A 81 26.01 12.71 -16.57
CA ARG A 81 25.61 11.36 -16.22
C ARG A 81 26.48 10.81 -15.11
N PRO A 82 25.93 10.47 -13.92
CA PRO A 82 26.70 9.87 -12.84
C PRO A 82 27.27 8.50 -13.23
N LYS A 83 28.43 8.15 -12.71
CA LYS A 83 28.99 6.80 -12.87
C LYS A 83 28.20 5.79 -12.04
N ALA A 84 28.23 4.51 -12.43
CA ALA A 84 27.51 3.45 -11.72
C ALA A 84 27.89 3.32 -10.23
N SER A 85 29.13 3.66 -9.87
CA SER A 85 29.60 3.75 -8.48
C SER A 85 28.93 4.90 -7.73
N GLU A 86 28.79 6.06 -8.35
CA GLU A 86 28.18 7.26 -7.77
C GLU A 86 26.67 7.02 -7.53
N ILE A 87 25.97 6.37 -8.46
CA ILE A 87 24.55 5.99 -8.29
C ILE A 87 24.37 4.99 -7.15
N ARG A 88 25.30 4.04 -6.99
CA ARG A 88 25.21 3.03 -5.91
C ARG A 88 25.39 3.63 -4.53
N TYR A 89 26.21 4.66 -4.41
CA TYR A 89 26.53 5.35 -3.16
C TYR A 89 25.92 6.75 -3.08
N ALA A 90 25.11 7.17 -4.10
CA ALA A 90 24.34 8.41 -4.01
C ALA A 90 23.47 8.35 -2.75
N SER A 91 24.01 8.96 -1.69
CA SER A 91 23.27 9.14 -0.45
C SER A 91 22.05 10.01 -0.76
N LEU A 92 20.99 9.77 -0.05
CA LEU A 92 19.69 10.45 -0.12
C LEU A 92 19.85 11.96 -0.44
N GLY A 93 19.53 12.34 -1.68
CA GLY A 93 19.45 13.74 -2.10
C GLY A 93 20.49 14.23 -3.11
N GLU A 94 21.51 13.46 -3.48
CA GLU A 94 22.49 13.90 -4.50
C GLU A 94 21.84 14.04 -5.88
N ILE A 95 21.06 13.05 -6.32
CA ILE A 95 20.32 13.09 -7.59
C ILE A 95 19.34 14.26 -7.58
N ASP A 96 18.62 14.44 -6.50
CA ASP A 96 17.69 15.55 -6.30
C ASP A 96 18.40 16.90 -6.38
N SER A 97 19.64 16.99 -5.89
CA SER A 97 20.44 18.21 -5.99
C SER A 97 20.79 18.53 -7.44
N LEU A 98 21.19 17.54 -8.22
CA LEU A 98 21.52 17.70 -9.64
C LEU A 98 20.28 18.13 -10.45
N ILE A 99 19.12 17.54 -10.18
CA ILE A 99 17.86 17.92 -10.83
C ILE A 99 17.48 19.37 -10.52
N ARG A 100 17.63 19.80 -9.25
CA ARG A 100 17.38 21.20 -8.85
C ARG A 100 18.38 22.18 -9.49
N GLU A 101 19.66 21.79 -9.59
CA GLU A 101 20.69 22.59 -10.24
C GLU A 101 20.36 22.80 -11.72
N LEU A 102 19.93 21.75 -12.43
CA LEU A 102 19.47 21.86 -13.81
C LEU A 102 18.29 22.82 -13.94
N ALA A 103 17.30 22.72 -13.05
CA ALA A 103 16.14 23.62 -13.07
C ALA A 103 16.56 25.09 -12.85
N TYR A 104 17.53 25.34 -11.97
CA TYR A 104 18.06 26.66 -11.70
C TYR A 104 18.86 27.24 -12.89
N THR A 105 19.79 26.45 -13.44
CA THR A 105 20.67 26.90 -14.53
C THR A 105 19.93 27.15 -15.84
N GLU A 106 18.89 26.37 -16.12
CA GLU A 106 18.07 26.51 -17.33
C GLU A 106 16.90 27.49 -17.18
N ASP A 107 16.76 28.14 -16.03
CA ASP A 107 15.60 28.97 -15.66
C ASP A 107 14.26 28.23 -15.89
N ALA A 108 14.26 26.92 -15.59
CA ALA A 108 13.12 26.03 -15.82
C ALA A 108 12.31 25.81 -14.55
N THR A 109 11.06 25.40 -14.70
CA THR A 109 10.21 25.04 -13.57
C THR A 109 10.47 23.59 -13.16
N LEU A 110 10.93 23.36 -11.93
CA LEU A 110 11.02 22.03 -11.35
C LEU A 110 9.63 21.48 -11.09
N ILE A 111 9.38 20.25 -11.51
CA ILE A 111 8.14 19.52 -11.17
C ILE A 111 8.49 18.33 -10.32
N THR A 112 8.00 18.28 -9.08
CA THR A 112 8.32 17.22 -8.12
C THR A 112 7.09 16.72 -7.36
N GLY A 113 7.08 15.42 -7.03
CA GLY A 113 6.15 14.80 -6.09
C GLY A 113 6.70 14.73 -4.66
N ASP A 114 7.98 15.06 -4.46
CA ASP A 114 8.64 15.04 -3.16
C ASP A 114 8.49 16.37 -2.42
N LYS A 115 7.97 16.32 -1.17
CA LYS A 115 7.77 17.51 -0.34
C LYS A 115 9.08 18.13 0.13
N VAL A 116 10.13 17.33 0.33
CA VAL A 116 11.43 17.83 0.78
C VAL A 116 12.08 18.57 -0.38
N GLN A 117 12.13 17.96 -1.56
CA GLN A 117 12.65 18.58 -2.77
C GLN A 117 11.91 19.88 -3.10
N TYR A 118 10.57 19.89 -2.99
CA TYR A 118 9.74 21.07 -3.17
C TYR A 118 10.15 22.22 -2.22
N LYS A 119 10.26 21.94 -0.92
CA LYS A 119 10.66 22.95 0.08
C LYS A 119 12.08 23.48 -0.14
N VAL A 120 13.02 22.60 -0.49
CA VAL A 120 14.41 22.99 -0.77
C VAL A 120 14.47 23.87 -2.03
N ALA A 121 13.74 23.52 -3.09
CA ALA A 121 13.66 24.34 -4.30
C ALA A 121 13.09 25.74 -4.00
N GLN A 122 12.00 25.82 -3.23
CA GLN A 122 11.44 27.11 -2.79
C GLN A 122 12.46 27.94 -2.00
N SER A 123 13.19 27.34 -1.05
CA SER A 123 14.17 28.05 -0.25
C SER A 123 15.35 28.60 -1.06
N LYS A 124 15.63 27.99 -2.21
CA LYS A 124 16.67 28.43 -3.17
C LYS A 124 16.12 29.37 -4.25
N GLY A 125 14.85 29.77 -4.20
CA GLY A 125 14.22 30.62 -5.21
C GLY A 125 14.01 29.96 -6.58
N ILE A 126 14.04 28.63 -6.65
CA ILE A 126 13.78 27.88 -7.88
C ILE A 126 12.29 27.83 -8.13
N LYS A 127 11.85 28.11 -9.37
CA LYS A 127 10.45 27.91 -9.78
C LYS A 127 10.09 26.44 -9.61
N VAL A 128 9.10 26.14 -8.78
CA VAL A 128 8.73 24.74 -8.48
C VAL A 128 7.24 24.55 -8.39
N ILE A 129 6.76 23.44 -8.95
CA ILE A 129 5.38 22.99 -8.86
C ILE A 129 5.37 21.63 -8.15
N PHE A 130 4.57 21.55 -7.08
CA PHE A 130 4.31 20.29 -6.42
C PHE A 130 3.16 19.57 -7.13
N LEU A 131 3.46 18.44 -7.77
CA LEU A 131 2.44 17.54 -8.27
C LEU A 131 2.18 16.49 -7.18
N LYS A 132 0.99 16.60 -6.59
CA LYS A 132 0.54 15.55 -5.67
C LYS A 132 0.32 14.27 -6.49
N PRO A 133 0.95 13.14 -6.11
CA PRO A 133 0.69 11.88 -6.77
C PRO A 133 -0.81 11.61 -6.79
N GLU A 134 -1.40 11.52 -7.98
CA GLU A 134 -2.72 10.91 -8.11
C GLU A 134 -2.50 9.43 -7.85
N ILE A 135 -3.01 8.93 -6.74
CA ILE A 135 -3.06 7.48 -6.48
C ILE A 135 -4.05 6.91 -7.51
N ILE A 136 -3.55 6.66 -8.72
CA ILE A 136 -4.30 5.89 -9.69
C ILE A 136 -4.25 4.47 -9.14
N ARG A 137 -5.34 4.04 -8.52
CA ARG A 137 -5.51 2.64 -8.14
C ARG A 137 -5.49 1.82 -9.42
N LYS A 138 -4.33 1.26 -9.75
CA LYS A 138 -4.22 0.25 -10.80
C LYS A 138 -5.15 -0.90 -10.38
N LYS A 139 -6.02 -1.31 -11.27
CA LYS A 139 -6.89 -2.46 -11.02
C LYS A 139 -5.98 -3.68 -10.90
N LEU A 140 -6.00 -4.33 -9.74
CA LEU A 140 -5.19 -5.52 -9.50
C LEU A 140 -5.67 -6.67 -10.38
N SER A 141 -4.74 -7.48 -10.88
CA SER A 141 -5.06 -8.66 -11.69
C SER A 141 -5.99 -9.64 -10.99
N ILE A 142 -5.93 -9.67 -9.67
CA ILE A 142 -6.75 -10.54 -8.80
C ILE A 142 -8.20 -10.06 -8.64
N GLU A 143 -8.50 -8.79 -8.89
CA GLU A 143 -9.85 -8.24 -8.69
C GLU A 143 -10.90 -8.90 -9.60
N LYS A 144 -10.48 -9.46 -10.74
CA LYS A 144 -11.35 -10.23 -11.64
C LYS A 144 -11.99 -11.47 -10.99
N TYR A 145 -11.40 -11.96 -9.90
CA TYR A 145 -11.87 -13.13 -9.16
C TYR A 145 -12.82 -12.80 -8.01
N PHE A 146 -13.03 -11.52 -7.71
CA PHE A 146 -13.85 -11.08 -6.58
C PHE A 146 -15.14 -10.40 -7.03
N ASP A 147 -16.22 -10.84 -6.41
CA ASP A 147 -17.54 -10.19 -6.44
C ASP A 147 -18.03 -9.92 -5.00
N GLU A 148 -19.33 -9.61 -4.86
CA GLU A 148 -19.95 -9.30 -3.57
C GLU A 148 -20.06 -10.52 -2.63
N HIS A 149 -19.98 -11.73 -3.19
CA HIS A 149 -20.14 -12.98 -2.46
C HIS A 149 -18.83 -13.76 -2.29
N THR A 150 -17.71 -13.28 -2.83
CA THR A 150 -16.42 -13.97 -2.79
C THR A 150 -15.65 -13.63 -1.52
N MET A 151 -15.57 -14.58 -0.58
CA MET A 151 -14.89 -14.45 0.72
C MET A 151 -13.39 -14.66 0.61
N SER A 152 -12.96 -15.65 -0.17
CA SER A 152 -11.56 -15.94 -0.41
C SER A 152 -11.36 -16.56 -1.79
N VAL A 153 -10.18 -16.30 -2.36
CA VAL A 153 -9.73 -16.88 -3.62
C VAL A 153 -8.45 -17.64 -3.36
N HIS A 154 -8.35 -18.83 -3.95
CA HIS A 154 -7.22 -19.75 -3.80
C HIS A 154 -6.66 -20.02 -5.19
N ILE A 155 -5.46 -19.52 -5.43
CA ILE A 155 -4.70 -19.68 -6.66
C ILE A 155 -3.54 -20.62 -6.33
N ARG A 156 -3.45 -21.73 -7.03
CA ARG A 156 -2.35 -22.68 -6.88
C ARG A 156 -1.86 -23.14 -8.25
N GLU A 157 -0.59 -23.47 -8.30
CA GLU A 157 0.10 -23.91 -9.51
C GLU A 157 -0.58 -25.14 -10.14
N ASN A 158 -0.80 -25.08 -11.46
CA ASN A 158 -1.32 -26.15 -12.31
C ASN A 158 -2.72 -26.67 -11.97
N ILE A 159 -3.48 -25.97 -11.11
CA ILE A 159 -4.89 -26.28 -10.86
C ILE A 159 -5.80 -25.08 -11.17
N PRO A 160 -7.12 -25.29 -11.35
CA PRO A 160 -8.09 -24.21 -11.50
C PRO A 160 -8.09 -23.27 -10.30
N VAL A 161 -8.51 -22.03 -10.51
CA VAL A 161 -8.70 -21.06 -9.44
C VAL A 161 -10.00 -21.37 -8.69
N TYR A 162 -9.93 -21.52 -7.38
CA TYR A 162 -11.06 -21.79 -6.50
C TYR A 162 -11.39 -20.61 -5.59
N ALA A 163 -12.64 -20.54 -5.16
CA ALA A 163 -13.08 -19.53 -4.20
C ALA A 163 -14.07 -20.10 -3.18
N LYS A 164 -14.05 -19.51 -1.99
CA LYS A 164 -15.18 -19.61 -1.06
C LYS A 164 -16.16 -18.48 -1.34
N ARG A 165 -17.40 -18.84 -1.68
CA ARG A 165 -18.47 -17.90 -1.99
C ARG A 165 -19.68 -18.12 -1.08
N GLY A 166 -20.25 -17.05 -0.58
CA GLY A 166 -21.40 -17.12 0.30
C GLY A 166 -21.32 -16.10 1.44
N LEU A 167 -21.90 -16.45 2.58
CA LEU A 167 -21.85 -15.66 3.81
C LEU A 167 -21.08 -16.43 4.89
N PRO A 168 -20.56 -15.76 5.91
CA PRO A 168 -19.96 -16.41 7.07
C PRO A 168 -20.94 -17.45 7.67
N GLY A 169 -20.50 -18.69 7.79
CA GLY A 169 -21.31 -19.81 8.27
C GLY A 169 -22.14 -20.56 7.20
N SER A 170 -22.27 -20.01 5.98
CA SER A 170 -22.98 -20.66 4.86
C SER A 170 -22.30 -20.29 3.55
N TRP A 171 -21.31 -21.07 3.15
CA TRP A 171 -20.52 -20.83 1.94
C TRP A 171 -20.24 -22.13 1.19
N ASP A 172 -20.03 -22.00 -0.11
CA ASP A 172 -19.63 -23.07 -1.01
C ASP A 172 -18.20 -22.86 -1.51
N PHE A 173 -17.50 -23.97 -1.75
CA PHE A 173 -16.19 -23.95 -2.39
C PHE A 173 -16.37 -24.23 -3.88
N VAL A 174 -16.13 -23.22 -4.72
CA VAL A 174 -16.48 -23.26 -6.14
C VAL A 174 -15.25 -23.02 -7.02
N GLU A 175 -15.25 -23.62 -8.20
CA GLU A 175 -14.28 -23.34 -9.26
C GLU A 175 -14.66 -22.04 -9.95
N LEU A 176 -13.76 -21.03 -9.96
CA LEU A 176 -13.98 -19.74 -10.60
C LEU A 176 -13.52 -19.72 -12.07
N SER A 177 -12.49 -20.47 -12.40
CA SER A 177 -11.91 -20.49 -13.72
C SER A 177 -11.34 -21.86 -14.02
N LYS A 178 -11.56 -22.37 -15.25
CA LYS A 178 -10.93 -23.58 -15.76
C LYS A 178 -9.46 -23.36 -16.16
N GLU A 179 -9.03 -22.11 -16.25
CA GLU A 179 -7.65 -21.75 -16.52
C GLU A 179 -6.75 -22.20 -15.38
N LYS A 180 -5.68 -22.92 -15.74
CA LYS A 180 -4.65 -23.37 -14.80
C LYS A 180 -3.45 -22.46 -14.96
N LEU A 181 -3.06 -21.79 -13.90
CA LEU A 181 -1.90 -20.92 -13.91
C LEU A 181 -0.63 -21.74 -13.64
N ASN A 182 0.43 -21.46 -14.41
CA ASN A 182 1.75 -22.03 -14.17
C ASN A 182 2.54 -21.21 -13.12
N ALA A 183 3.71 -21.68 -12.73
CA ALA A 183 4.57 -21.03 -11.74
C ALA A 183 4.89 -19.58 -12.11
N ASP A 184 5.29 -19.30 -13.35
CA ASP A 184 5.68 -17.97 -13.82
C ASP A 184 4.51 -16.98 -13.72
N GLN A 185 3.31 -17.39 -14.12
CA GLN A 185 2.10 -16.56 -14.04
C GLN A 185 1.72 -16.22 -12.58
N ILE A 186 1.89 -17.17 -11.65
CA ILE A 186 1.62 -16.93 -10.23
C ILE A 186 2.72 -16.04 -9.64
N GLU A 187 3.96 -16.23 -10.03
CA GLU A 187 5.07 -15.36 -9.63
C GLU A 187 4.85 -13.91 -10.09
N ASP A 188 4.36 -13.68 -11.30
CA ASP A 188 4.03 -12.35 -11.81
C ASP A 188 2.91 -11.70 -10.99
N ILE A 189 1.86 -12.46 -10.64
CA ILE A 189 0.80 -11.98 -9.73
C ILE A 189 1.39 -11.64 -8.36
N ALA A 190 2.26 -12.49 -7.81
CA ALA A 190 2.90 -12.29 -6.52
C ALA A 190 3.78 -11.01 -6.51
N LYS A 191 4.53 -10.76 -7.59
CA LYS A 191 5.32 -9.54 -7.79
C LYS A 191 4.41 -8.31 -7.83
N GLU A 192 3.36 -8.32 -8.67
CA GLU A 192 2.38 -7.24 -8.74
C GLU A 192 1.84 -6.87 -7.35
N LEU A 193 1.36 -7.87 -6.60
CA LEU A 193 0.76 -7.66 -5.29
C LEU A 193 1.77 -7.11 -4.26
N THR A 194 3.01 -7.60 -4.30
CA THR A 194 4.07 -7.16 -3.38
C THR A 194 4.50 -5.72 -3.68
N GLU A 195 4.59 -5.34 -4.94
CA GLU A 195 4.95 -4.00 -5.37
C GLU A 195 3.85 -2.99 -5.08
N GLU A 196 2.59 -3.32 -5.39
CA GLU A 196 1.45 -2.47 -5.04
C GLU A 196 1.34 -2.25 -3.52
N ALA A 197 1.65 -3.26 -2.71
CA ALA A 197 1.67 -3.12 -1.25
C ALA A 197 2.75 -2.16 -0.75
N LYS A 198 3.89 -2.05 -1.46
CA LYS A 198 4.97 -1.10 -1.11
C LYS A 198 4.66 0.35 -1.53
N ILE A 199 3.87 0.53 -2.59
CA ILE A 199 3.56 1.84 -3.20
C ILE A 199 2.30 2.45 -2.58
N ARG A 200 1.27 1.65 -2.32
CA ARG A 200 -0.03 2.13 -1.89
C ARG A 200 -0.03 2.51 -0.41
N ARG A 201 -0.74 3.58 -0.06
CA ARG A 201 -0.90 4.00 1.34
C ARG A 201 -1.72 3.03 2.18
N ASP A 202 -2.62 2.29 1.54
CA ASP A 202 -3.46 1.25 2.14
C ASP A 202 -2.86 -0.15 1.99
N GLY A 203 -1.57 -0.22 1.61
CA GLY A 203 -0.80 -1.43 1.47
C GLY A 203 0.38 -1.50 2.44
N PHE A 204 0.67 -2.68 2.95
CA PHE A 204 1.90 -2.96 3.70
C PHE A 204 2.19 -4.46 3.73
N ILE A 205 3.47 -4.79 3.89
CA ILE A 205 3.93 -6.17 4.01
C ILE A 205 4.04 -6.48 5.49
N GLU A 206 3.18 -7.35 5.99
CA GLU A 206 3.14 -7.75 7.40
C GLU A 206 4.29 -8.70 7.75
N ILE A 207 4.54 -9.68 6.89
CA ILE A 207 5.61 -10.66 7.04
C ILE A 207 6.28 -10.88 5.68
N GLU A 208 7.59 -10.75 5.62
CA GLU A 208 8.39 -11.08 4.45
C GLU A 208 9.48 -12.09 4.85
N ARG A 209 9.36 -13.32 4.37
CA ARG A 209 10.32 -14.40 4.55
C ARG A 209 10.74 -14.96 3.20
N GLN A 210 11.81 -15.72 3.17
CA GLN A 210 12.33 -16.30 1.93
C GLN A 210 11.28 -17.06 1.10
N SER A 211 10.39 -17.80 1.78
CA SER A 211 9.41 -18.68 1.11
C SER A 211 7.95 -18.33 1.40
N SER A 212 7.68 -17.25 2.13
CA SER A 212 6.31 -16.78 2.39
C SER A 212 6.26 -15.28 2.58
N THR A 213 5.19 -14.67 2.08
CA THR A 213 4.93 -13.24 2.23
C THR A 213 3.47 -13.04 2.62
N ILE A 214 3.21 -12.25 3.65
CA ILE A 214 1.85 -11.87 4.06
C ILE A 214 1.71 -10.38 3.84
N ILE A 215 0.69 -10.00 3.07
CA ILE A 215 0.44 -8.63 2.62
C ILE A 215 -0.96 -8.24 3.05
N GLN A 216 -1.10 -7.00 3.53
CA GLN A 216 -2.36 -6.29 3.59
C GLN A 216 -2.40 -5.28 2.45
N LEU A 217 -3.41 -5.33 1.59
CA LEU A 217 -3.57 -4.43 0.44
C LEU A 217 -5.02 -3.98 0.31
N GLY A 218 -5.31 -2.79 0.82
CA GLY A 218 -6.68 -2.31 0.96
C GLY A 218 -7.48 -3.25 1.86
N THR A 219 -8.55 -3.84 1.31
CA THR A 219 -9.40 -4.80 2.02
C THR A 219 -8.91 -6.25 1.89
N TYR A 220 -7.85 -6.50 1.11
CA TYR A 220 -7.36 -7.85 0.88
C TYR A 220 -6.25 -8.22 1.85
N ARG A 221 -6.40 -9.36 2.55
CA ARG A 221 -5.29 -10.08 3.17
C ARG A 221 -4.79 -11.12 2.17
N ILE A 222 -3.50 -11.09 1.89
CA ILE A 222 -2.87 -11.91 0.87
C ILE A 222 -1.76 -12.73 1.50
N VAL A 223 -1.81 -14.03 1.30
CA VAL A 223 -0.76 -14.97 1.73
C VAL A 223 -0.16 -15.57 0.48
N ILE A 224 1.13 -15.36 0.28
CA ILE A 224 1.92 -15.90 -0.84
C ILE A 224 2.87 -16.94 -0.26
N VAL A 225 2.88 -18.14 -0.82
CA VAL A 225 3.78 -19.21 -0.43
C VAL A 225 4.46 -19.78 -1.67
N ARG A 226 5.75 -20.12 -1.54
CA ARG A 226 6.57 -20.61 -2.65
C ARG A 226 7.55 -21.69 -2.23
N PRO A 227 8.04 -22.52 -3.18
CA PRO A 227 9.09 -23.50 -2.88
C PRO A 227 10.35 -22.86 -2.28
N PRO A 228 11.11 -23.60 -1.43
CA PRO A 228 10.92 -24.99 -1.04
C PRO A 228 9.98 -25.19 0.16
N PHE A 229 9.38 -24.16 0.72
CA PHE A 229 8.47 -24.27 1.86
C PHE A 229 7.15 -24.98 1.49
N SER A 230 6.65 -24.76 0.29
CA SER A 230 5.54 -25.49 -0.32
C SER A 230 6.05 -26.30 -1.52
N ASP A 231 5.24 -27.23 -1.99
CA ASP A 231 5.51 -28.05 -3.18
C ASP A 231 5.25 -27.31 -4.51
N GLY A 232 4.69 -26.13 -4.47
CA GLY A 232 4.41 -25.25 -5.60
C GLY A 232 4.01 -23.85 -5.13
N TRP A 233 3.86 -22.92 -6.08
CA TRP A 233 3.37 -21.58 -5.79
C TRP A 233 1.89 -21.60 -5.40
N GLU A 234 1.57 -20.84 -4.36
CA GLU A 234 0.20 -20.64 -3.89
C GLU A 234 0.00 -19.20 -3.45
N ILE A 235 -1.15 -18.62 -3.83
CA ILE A 235 -1.63 -17.33 -3.36
C ILE A 235 -3.04 -17.53 -2.80
N THR A 236 -3.20 -17.25 -1.52
CA THR A 236 -4.53 -17.18 -0.88
C THR A 236 -4.87 -15.72 -0.61
N LEU A 237 -6.01 -15.30 -1.12
CA LEU A 237 -6.54 -13.94 -0.92
C LEU A 237 -7.83 -14.03 -0.11
N VAL A 238 -7.92 -13.25 0.96
CA VAL A 238 -9.12 -13.17 1.80
C VAL A 238 -9.63 -11.74 1.78
N LYS A 239 -10.93 -11.57 1.56
CA LYS A 239 -11.62 -10.29 1.59
C LYS A 239 -12.83 -10.38 2.53
N PRO A 240 -12.95 -9.54 3.56
CA PRO A 240 -14.16 -9.45 4.36
C PRO A 240 -15.34 -9.03 3.47
N ILE A 241 -16.44 -9.81 3.48
CA ILE A 241 -17.62 -9.52 2.66
C ILE A 241 -18.53 -8.52 3.35
N ARG A 242 -18.67 -8.64 4.67
CA ARG A 242 -19.63 -7.85 5.44
C ARG A 242 -19.01 -7.29 6.70
N LYS A 243 -19.20 -5.99 6.89
CA LYS A 243 -18.98 -5.36 8.18
C LYS A 243 -20.20 -5.66 9.05
N MET A 244 -20.00 -6.44 10.11
CA MET A 244 -21.07 -6.72 11.09
C MET A 244 -21.14 -5.59 12.11
N GLU A 245 -22.34 -5.17 12.44
CA GLU A 245 -22.58 -4.25 13.56
C GLU A 245 -22.97 -5.05 14.81
N LEU A 246 -22.76 -4.48 16.00
CA LEU A 246 -23.06 -5.18 17.26
C LEU A 246 -24.53 -5.62 17.35
N LYS A 247 -25.44 -4.84 16.78
CA LYS A 247 -26.87 -5.17 16.71
C LYS A 247 -27.20 -6.44 15.93
N ASP A 248 -26.34 -6.80 14.96
CA ASP A 248 -26.55 -7.99 14.11
C ASP A 248 -26.34 -9.30 14.89
N TYR A 249 -25.69 -9.23 16.05
CA TYR A 249 -25.43 -10.38 16.92
C TYR A 249 -26.61 -10.73 17.85
N ASN A 250 -27.67 -9.91 17.89
CA ASN A 250 -28.82 -10.11 18.75
C ASN A 250 -28.46 -10.45 20.22
N LEU A 251 -27.48 -9.73 20.76
CA LEU A 251 -27.02 -9.94 22.13
C LEU A 251 -28.15 -9.66 23.14
N ASP A 252 -28.14 -10.42 24.25
CA ASP A 252 -29.06 -10.20 25.33
C ASP A 252 -28.93 -8.79 25.90
N GLN A 253 -30.06 -8.18 26.30
CA GLN A 253 -30.09 -6.81 26.82
C GLN A 253 -29.31 -6.64 28.13
N GLU A 254 -29.26 -7.67 28.96
CA GLU A 254 -28.47 -7.62 30.20
C GLU A 254 -26.96 -7.62 29.87
N LEU A 255 -26.53 -8.41 28.87
CA LEU A 255 -25.16 -8.42 28.39
C LEU A 255 -24.78 -7.05 27.82
N LEU A 256 -25.62 -6.45 26.99
CA LEU A 256 -25.38 -5.10 26.46
C LEU A 256 -25.27 -4.05 27.57
N LYS A 257 -26.12 -4.12 28.59
CA LYS A 257 -26.02 -3.22 29.75
C LYS A 257 -24.73 -3.41 30.53
N ARG A 258 -24.23 -4.63 30.67
CA ARG A 258 -22.91 -4.90 31.31
C ARG A 258 -21.76 -4.34 30.48
N ILE A 259 -21.81 -4.54 29.16
CA ILE A 259 -20.82 -3.97 28.23
C ILE A 259 -20.81 -2.43 28.33
N ASP A 260 -21.97 -1.79 28.41
CA ASP A 260 -22.11 -0.34 28.49
C ASP A 260 -21.67 0.26 29.85
N LYS A 261 -21.88 -0.46 30.94
CA LYS A 261 -21.56 0.02 32.28
C LYS A 261 -20.07 -0.05 32.66
N GLY A 262 -19.21 -0.43 31.68
CA GLY A 262 -17.77 -0.51 31.87
C GLY A 262 -17.35 -1.91 32.33
N ALA A 263 -17.49 -2.89 31.45
CA ALA A 263 -16.80 -4.14 31.61
C ALA A 263 -15.29 -3.87 31.65
N GLU A 264 -14.63 -4.19 32.75
CA GLU A 264 -13.19 -3.99 32.92
C GLU A 264 -12.37 -4.89 31.99
N GLY A 265 -12.95 -6.03 31.53
CA GLY A 265 -12.37 -6.93 30.55
C GLY A 265 -13.44 -7.78 29.86
N LEU A 266 -13.27 -7.97 28.56
CA LEU A 266 -14.08 -8.83 27.70
C LEU A 266 -13.19 -9.85 27.01
N LEU A 267 -13.43 -11.14 27.25
CA LEU A 267 -12.74 -12.23 26.55
C LEU A 267 -13.68 -12.81 25.48
N ILE A 268 -13.25 -12.76 24.20
CA ILE A 268 -13.96 -13.40 23.09
C ILE A 268 -13.20 -14.67 22.70
N ALA A 269 -13.82 -15.82 22.94
CA ALA A 269 -13.23 -17.12 22.69
C ALA A 269 -14.04 -17.92 21.66
N GLY A 270 -13.36 -18.78 20.92
CA GLY A 270 -13.97 -19.67 19.92
C GLY A 270 -12.96 -20.24 18.95
N SER A 271 -13.34 -21.24 18.16
CA SER A 271 -12.48 -21.87 17.15
C SER A 271 -12.07 -20.90 16.03
N PRO A 272 -11.00 -21.14 15.29
CA PRO A 272 -10.64 -20.38 14.10
C PRO A 272 -11.82 -20.26 13.11
N GLY A 273 -12.03 -19.08 12.54
CA GLY A 273 -13.10 -18.84 11.57
C GLY A 273 -14.52 -18.63 12.15
N MET A 274 -14.69 -18.66 13.48
CA MET A 274 -15.98 -18.46 14.15
C MET A 274 -16.37 -16.99 14.36
N GLY A 275 -15.68 -16.05 13.73
CA GLY A 275 -16.04 -14.63 13.73
C GLY A 275 -15.59 -13.83 14.95
N LYS A 276 -14.60 -14.29 15.73
CA LYS A 276 -14.06 -13.57 16.88
C LYS A 276 -13.59 -12.15 16.55
N SER A 277 -12.72 -12.01 15.55
CA SER A 277 -12.20 -10.71 15.10
C SER A 277 -13.32 -9.83 14.53
N THR A 278 -14.34 -10.42 13.89
CA THR A 278 -15.53 -9.70 13.40
C THR A 278 -16.36 -9.14 14.56
N MET A 279 -16.54 -9.92 15.63
CA MET A 279 -17.23 -9.48 16.84
C MET A 279 -16.43 -8.39 17.56
N ALA A 280 -15.13 -8.55 17.65
CA ALA A 280 -14.22 -7.58 18.26
C ALA A 280 -14.23 -6.25 17.47
N ALA A 281 -14.25 -6.30 16.15
CA ALA A 281 -14.41 -5.13 15.29
C ALA A 281 -15.77 -4.44 15.52
N ALA A 282 -16.85 -5.21 15.60
CA ALA A 282 -18.20 -4.68 15.85
C ALA A 282 -18.28 -3.97 17.23
N LEU A 283 -17.66 -4.53 18.28
CA LEU A 283 -17.56 -3.89 19.59
C LEU A 283 -16.74 -2.60 19.55
N SER A 284 -15.61 -2.61 18.84
CA SER A 284 -14.76 -1.43 18.68
C SER A 284 -15.51 -0.28 18.01
N GLU A 285 -16.22 -0.55 16.94
CA GLU A 285 -17.08 0.43 16.26
C GLU A 285 -18.22 0.92 17.13
N TYR A 286 -18.85 0.04 17.89
CA TYR A 286 -19.91 0.39 18.82
C TYR A 286 -19.45 1.39 19.89
N PHE A 287 -18.26 1.18 20.46
CA PHE A 287 -17.69 2.13 21.41
C PHE A 287 -17.25 3.44 20.76
N ALA A 288 -16.68 3.37 19.57
CA ALA A 288 -16.29 4.56 18.81
C ALA A 288 -17.52 5.44 18.47
N GLN A 289 -18.65 4.83 18.05
CA GLN A 289 -19.92 5.54 17.82
C GLN A 289 -20.48 6.20 19.09
N LYS A 290 -20.11 5.72 20.27
CA LYS A 290 -20.43 6.34 21.57
C LYS A 290 -19.40 7.40 22.02
N ASN A 291 -18.60 7.92 21.10
CA ASN A 291 -17.55 8.91 21.37
C ASN A 291 -16.49 8.43 22.38
N LYS A 292 -16.21 7.13 22.39
CA LYS A 292 -15.12 6.58 23.20
C LYS A 292 -13.84 6.51 22.34
N ILE A 293 -12.70 6.77 22.97
CA ILE A 293 -11.39 6.58 22.35
C ILE A 293 -11.10 5.08 22.37
N VAL A 294 -11.05 4.47 21.19
CA VAL A 294 -10.77 3.05 21.01
C VAL A 294 -9.46 2.89 20.25
N LYS A 295 -8.64 1.95 20.70
CA LYS A 295 -7.40 1.57 20.02
C LYS A 295 -7.34 0.05 19.87
N THR A 296 -6.72 -0.42 18.80
CA THR A 296 -6.54 -1.85 18.57
C THR A 296 -5.07 -2.22 18.49
N ILE A 297 -4.76 -3.44 18.90
CA ILE A 297 -3.45 -4.08 18.79
C ILE A 297 -3.68 -5.39 18.04
N GLU A 298 -3.12 -5.49 16.86
CA GLU A 298 -3.44 -6.54 15.90
C GLU A 298 -2.18 -7.25 15.39
N ALA A 299 -2.33 -8.51 15.04
CA ALA A 299 -1.27 -9.31 14.42
C ALA A 299 -1.86 -10.40 13.50
N PRO A 300 -2.07 -10.13 12.21
CA PRO A 300 -1.83 -8.91 11.43
C PRO A 300 -2.88 -7.82 11.64
N ARG A 301 -2.56 -6.59 11.23
CA ARG A 301 -3.48 -5.45 11.26
C ARG A 301 -4.43 -5.51 10.06
N ASP A 302 -5.58 -6.14 10.24
CA ASP A 302 -6.52 -6.41 9.16
C ASP A 302 -8.00 -6.17 9.50
N LEU A 303 -8.29 -5.68 10.69
CA LEU A 303 -9.64 -5.29 11.05
C LEU A 303 -10.10 -4.11 10.20
N GLN A 304 -11.32 -4.20 9.67
CA GLN A 304 -11.94 -3.14 8.88
C GLN A 304 -12.66 -2.16 9.80
N LEU A 305 -11.93 -1.17 10.31
CA LEU A 305 -12.42 -0.18 11.27
C LEU A 305 -12.50 1.21 10.65
N SER A 306 -13.29 2.10 11.29
CA SER A 306 -13.38 3.50 10.89
C SER A 306 -12.12 4.28 11.29
N ASP A 307 -11.88 5.42 10.62
CA ASP A 307 -10.74 6.30 10.87
C ASP A 307 -10.73 6.91 12.29
N HIS A 308 -11.82 6.75 13.05
CA HIS A 308 -11.89 7.16 14.46
C HIS A 308 -11.13 6.22 15.40
N ILE A 309 -10.78 5.02 14.94
CA ILE A 309 -10.08 3.99 15.72
C ILE A 309 -8.64 3.91 15.26
N THR A 310 -7.70 4.06 16.19
CA THR A 310 -6.28 3.89 15.86
C THR A 310 -5.90 2.42 15.95
N GLN A 311 -5.35 1.88 14.86
CA GLN A 311 -4.94 0.50 14.76
C GLN A 311 -3.41 0.38 14.83
N TYR A 312 -2.89 -0.42 15.75
CA TYR A 312 -1.46 -0.73 15.89
C TYR A 312 -1.17 -2.13 15.41
N ALA A 313 -0.17 -2.26 14.54
CA ALA A 313 0.38 -3.56 14.15
C ALA A 313 1.51 -3.94 15.10
N ILE A 314 1.33 -5.01 15.87
CA ILE A 314 2.35 -5.46 16.85
C ILE A 314 3.64 -5.92 16.17
N SER A 315 3.59 -6.31 14.89
CA SER A 315 4.75 -6.68 14.07
C SER A 315 5.70 -5.53 13.77
N TYR A 316 5.22 -4.28 13.89
CA TYR A 316 5.99 -3.06 13.63
C TYR A 316 6.37 -2.28 14.88
N GLY A 317 5.97 -2.74 16.07
CA GLY A 317 6.30 -2.13 17.34
C GLY A 317 6.71 -3.18 18.38
N THR A 318 7.40 -2.73 19.41
CA THR A 318 7.68 -3.59 20.57
C THR A 318 6.52 -3.55 21.56
N PRO A 319 6.29 -4.61 22.38
CA PRO A 319 5.31 -4.57 23.45
C PRO A 319 5.50 -3.37 24.39
N GLN A 320 6.74 -2.96 24.65
CA GLN A 320 7.05 -1.81 25.49
C GLN A 320 6.60 -0.48 24.85
N GLU A 321 6.86 -0.28 23.56
CA GLU A 321 6.38 0.92 22.85
C GLU A 321 4.86 1.02 22.86
N ILE A 322 4.18 -0.11 22.64
CA ILE A 322 2.71 -0.16 22.67
C ILE A 322 2.21 0.19 24.06
N HIS A 323 2.79 -0.38 25.11
CA HIS A 323 2.47 -0.11 26.50
C HIS A 323 2.59 1.40 26.80
N ASP A 324 3.74 2.01 26.49
CA ASP A 324 4.00 3.41 26.76
C ASP A 324 3.02 4.33 26.01
N ILE A 325 2.73 4.02 24.74
CA ILE A 325 1.76 4.77 23.93
C ILE A 325 0.35 4.67 24.53
N LEU A 326 -0.06 3.49 24.97
CA LEU A 326 -1.40 3.30 25.52
C LEU A 326 -1.57 4.00 26.87
N LEU A 327 -0.59 3.90 27.77
CA LEU A 327 -0.61 4.61 29.06
C LEU A 327 -0.68 6.12 28.89
N LEU A 328 0.11 6.68 27.97
CA LEU A 328 0.15 8.13 27.73
C LEU A 328 -1.07 8.65 26.99
N SER A 329 -1.62 7.86 26.05
CA SER A 329 -2.78 8.27 25.25
C SER A 329 -4.14 8.00 25.90
N ARG A 330 -4.19 7.24 26.99
CA ARG A 330 -5.36 6.97 27.84
C ARG A 330 -6.62 6.65 27.04
N PRO A 331 -6.66 5.59 26.21
CA PRO A 331 -7.87 5.19 25.54
C PRO A 331 -8.92 4.71 26.57
N HIS A 332 -10.20 4.78 26.19
CA HIS A 332 -11.28 4.22 27.00
C HIS A 332 -11.34 2.69 26.84
N TYR A 333 -11.00 2.19 25.66
CA TYR A 333 -10.99 0.76 25.34
C TYR A 333 -9.79 0.41 24.50
N VAL A 334 -9.20 -0.74 24.79
CA VAL A 334 -8.12 -1.35 24.01
C VAL A 334 -8.58 -2.73 23.58
N LEU A 335 -8.51 -3.00 22.28
CA LEU A 335 -8.78 -4.29 21.71
C LEU A 335 -7.46 -5.00 21.40
N PHE A 336 -7.27 -6.21 21.90
CA PHE A 336 -6.22 -7.12 21.46
C PHE A 336 -6.82 -8.16 20.52
N ASP A 337 -6.49 -8.11 19.25
CA ASP A 337 -6.84 -9.18 18.31
C ASP A 337 -5.68 -10.17 18.25
N GLU A 338 -5.97 -11.39 18.67
CA GLU A 338 -5.06 -12.53 18.59
C GLU A 338 -3.77 -12.45 19.46
N MET A 339 -3.91 -12.63 20.77
CA MET A 339 -2.76 -12.82 21.67
C MET A 339 -2.12 -14.20 21.47
N ARG A 340 -0.86 -14.25 20.99
CA ARG A 340 -0.19 -15.49 20.56
C ARG A 340 0.91 -15.99 21.51
N ASP A 341 1.52 -15.09 22.28
CA ASP A 341 2.66 -15.44 23.13
C ASP A 341 2.57 -14.78 24.52
N THR A 342 3.45 -15.22 25.42
CA THR A 342 3.50 -14.74 26.81
C THR A 342 3.72 -13.23 26.90
N ARG A 343 4.42 -12.61 25.96
CA ARG A 343 4.69 -11.16 25.96
C ARG A 343 3.41 -10.36 25.68
N HIS A 344 2.53 -10.90 24.80
CA HIS A 344 1.24 -10.29 24.54
C HIS A 344 0.31 -10.37 25.77
N PHE A 345 0.32 -11.51 26.46
CA PHE A 345 -0.45 -11.65 27.72
C PHE A 345 0.09 -10.75 28.83
N LYS A 346 1.41 -10.60 28.92
CA LYS A 346 2.02 -9.68 29.89
C LYS A 346 1.62 -8.23 29.59
N LEU A 347 1.74 -7.80 28.32
CA LEU A 347 1.29 -6.47 27.92
C LEU A 347 -0.18 -6.21 28.28
N TYR A 348 -1.06 -7.19 28.05
CA TYR A 348 -2.48 -7.09 28.42
C TYR A 348 -2.68 -6.95 29.95
N SER A 349 -1.88 -7.68 30.75
CA SER A 349 -1.99 -7.64 32.21
C SER A 349 -1.43 -6.34 32.81
N ASP A 350 -0.53 -5.68 32.13
CA ASP A 350 0.14 -4.45 32.60
C ASP A 350 -0.68 -3.19 32.24
N LEU A 351 -1.71 -3.30 31.40
CA LEU A 351 -2.63 -2.24 30.96
C LEU A 351 -3.95 -2.28 31.73
#